data_4d02c6095cadf110d45341cb65bbd5b2
#
_entry.id   4d02c6095cadf110d45341cb65bbd5b2
#
_cell.length_a   1.000
_cell.length_b   1.000
_cell.length_c   1.000
_cell.angle_alpha   90.00
_cell.angle_beta   90.00
_cell.angle_gamma   90.00
#
_symmetry.space_group_name_H-M   'P 1'
#
loop_
_entity.id
_entity.type
_entity.pdbx_description
1 polymer ?
#
loop_
_entity_poly.entity_id
_entity_poly.type
_entity_poly.pdbx_seq_one_letter_code
_entity_poly.pdbx_strand_id
1 'polypeptide(L)'
;MKKIFSLFFIGLLICVFTSCHEVPDYKNTIYGNFDALANIIDSHYCFFEDKDLDWQEITKAYRAKIDSETDMISLYFLCAQMLDELKDGHVNLSSRFSTSYYRNWWSDYPQDFDLRTLEQYYLEFNWLTTSGIIYKQLPGEIAYMYYPSFSNPISETSLDYILAILYNSRGLIIDIRDNGGGTLTNINTLVGRFIKEKITGGYIMHKTGPGHNDFSEPYPMEYEPAQQGRIMWEGDIIVLTNRSCFSAANNFVAVMKNLPNVRIVGAKTGGGGGMPFTSEMPVGWSVRFSACPILDAQGNVIEFGIDPSNGCEVHSPAEELAEGRDAILDFAIDLLKDNPLPIPPEEEDGERNN
;
A
#
# COMPACT_ATOMS: atom_id res chain seq x y z
N MET A 1 -56.16 -25.24 -12.71
CA MET A 1 -55.20 -24.12 -12.60
C MET A 1 -54.71 -23.84 -11.19
N LYS A 2 -55.50 -23.98 -10.11
CA LYS A 2 -55.02 -23.68 -8.73
C LYS A 2 -54.01 -24.69 -8.15
N LYS A 3 -53.94 -25.94 -8.59
CA LYS A 3 -52.98 -26.95 -8.10
C LYS A 3 -51.61 -26.88 -8.73
N ILE A 4 -51.43 -26.30 -9.90
CA ILE A 4 -50.15 -26.13 -10.60
C ILE A 4 -49.39 -24.92 -10.02
N PHE A 5 -50.07 -23.88 -9.57
CA PHE A 5 -49.46 -22.73 -8.93
C PHE A 5 -48.87 -23.04 -7.55
N SER A 6 -49.48 -24.00 -6.80
CA SER A 6 -48.98 -24.40 -5.47
C SER A 6 -47.72 -25.23 -5.54
N LEU A 7 -47.48 -26.01 -6.59
CA LEU A 7 -46.27 -26.80 -6.79
C LEU A 7 -45.07 -25.93 -7.25
N PHE A 8 -45.35 -24.84 -7.99
CA PHE A 8 -44.29 -23.89 -8.40
C PHE A 8 -43.80 -23.03 -7.23
N PHE A 9 -44.68 -22.73 -6.25
CA PHE A 9 -44.31 -21.96 -5.05
C PHE A 9 -43.51 -22.79 -4.04
N ILE A 10 -43.75 -24.10 -3.95
CA ILE A 10 -43.01 -25.03 -3.08
C ILE A 10 -41.62 -25.31 -3.69
N GLY A 11 -41.51 -25.39 -5.02
CA GLY A 11 -40.20 -25.53 -5.71
C GLY A 11 -39.30 -24.31 -5.55
N LEU A 12 -39.86 -23.10 -5.46
CA LEU A 12 -39.12 -21.86 -5.30
C LEU A 12 -38.65 -21.64 -3.85
N LEU A 13 -39.35 -22.25 -2.87
CA LEU A 13 -38.95 -22.13 -1.45
C LEU A 13 -37.80 -23.06 -1.05
N ILE A 14 -37.52 -24.10 -1.85
CA ILE A 14 -36.43 -25.06 -1.56
C ILE A 14 -35.07 -24.54 -2.04
N CYS A 15 -35.02 -23.55 -2.94
CA CYS A 15 -33.76 -22.97 -3.47
C CYS A 15 -33.14 -21.87 -2.58
N VAL A 16 -33.72 -21.54 -1.43
CA VAL A 16 -33.26 -20.39 -0.60
C VAL A 16 -32.42 -20.82 0.61
N PHE A 17 -32.19 -22.12 0.85
CA PHE A 17 -31.53 -22.61 2.08
C PHE A 17 -30.21 -23.33 1.88
N THR A 18 -29.41 -23.00 0.85
CA THR A 18 -28.08 -23.58 0.71
C THR A 18 -27.02 -22.52 0.57
N SER A 19 -26.93 -21.61 1.54
CA SER A 19 -25.77 -20.74 1.72
C SER A 19 -25.53 -20.43 3.21
N CYS A 20 -25.57 -21.47 4.05
CA CYS A 20 -24.86 -21.41 5.33
C CYS A 20 -23.57 -22.19 5.12
N HIS A 21 -22.48 -21.49 4.84
CA HIS A 21 -21.15 -22.05 4.99
C HIS A 21 -21.00 -22.34 6.49
N GLU A 22 -20.97 -23.62 6.89
CA GLU A 22 -20.69 -23.98 8.27
C GLU A 22 -19.25 -23.57 8.57
N VAL A 23 -19.08 -22.51 9.35
CA VAL A 23 -17.76 -22.15 9.89
C VAL A 23 -17.38 -23.25 10.87
N PRO A 24 -16.24 -23.95 10.69
CA PRO A 24 -15.84 -25.01 11.60
C PRO A 24 -15.72 -24.46 13.04
N ASP A 25 -16.41 -25.12 13.99
CA ASP A 25 -16.37 -24.74 15.41
C ASP A 25 -15.14 -25.40 16.08
N TYR A 26 -14.07 -24.64 16.18
CA TYR A 26 -12.83 -25.07 16.84
C TYR A 26 -12.90 -24.85 18.35
N LYS A 27 -12.56 -25.89 19.13
CA LYS A 27 -12.49 -25.80 20.60
C LYS A 27 -11.27 -24.98 21.02
N ASN A 28 -11.41 -24.22 22.12
CA ASN A 28 -10.29 -23.51 22.75
C ASN A 28 -9.35 -24.50 23.49
N THR A 29 -8.58 -25.24 22.71
CA THR A 29 -7.50 -26.14 23.14
C THR A 29 -6.25 -25.84 22.33
N ILE A 30 -5.08 -26.40 22.73
CA ILE A 30 -3.82 -26.23 21.97
C ILE A 30 -4.02 -26.60 20.49
N TYR A 31 -4.48 -27.81 20.21
CA TYR A 31 -4.73 -28.28 18.84
C TYR A 31 -5.87 -27.52 18.15
N GLY A 32 -6.96 -27.20 18.87
CA GLY A 32 -8.09 -26.49 18.28
C GLY A 32 -7.74 -25.07 17.87
N ASN A 33 -6.89 -24.36 18.61
CA ASN A 33 -6.40 -23.03 18.22
C ASN A 33 -5.42 -23.11 17.05
N PHE A 34 -4.52 -24.09 17.04
CA PHE A 34 -3.62 -24.31 15.91
C PHE A 34 -4.42 -24.61 14.62
N ASP A 35 -5.36 -25.57 14.69
CA ASP A 35 -6.15 -25.98 13.54
C ASP A 35 -7.08 -24.84 13.05
N ALA A 36 -7.60 -24.00 13.97
CA ALA A 36 -8.33 -22.79 13.62
C ALA A 36 -7.48 -21.78 12.83
N LEU A 37 -6.27 -21.49 13.31
CA LEU A 37 -5.33 -20.61 12.61
C LEU A 37 -4.99 -21.15 11.22
N ALA A 38 -4.64 -22.44 11.14
CA ALA A 38 -4.30 -23.10 9.89
C ALA A 38 -5.43 -22.98 8.86
N ASN A 39 -6.67 -23.22 9.29
CA ASN A 39 -7.86 -23.12 8.43
C ASN A 39 -8.20 -21.67 8.03
N ILE A 40 -8.05 -20.69 8.94
CA ILE A 40 -8.26 -19.28 8.61
C ILE A 40 -7.34 -18.86 7.48
N ILE A 41 -6.06 -19.17 7.57
CA ILE A 41 -5.09 -18.84 6.55
C ILE A 41 -5.34 -19.62 5.27
N ASP A 42 -5.57 -20.94 5.33
CA ASP A 42 -5.85 -21.79 4.17
C ASP A 42 -7.03 -21.26 3.33
N SER A 43 -8.09 -20.83 4.01
CA SER A 43 -9.32 -20.37 3.34
C SER A 43 -9.28 -18.94 2.84
N HIS A 44 -8.43 -18.08 3.41
CA HIS A 44 -8.54 -16.63 3.20
C HIS A 44 -7.28 -15.94 2.71
N TYR A 45 -6.09 -16.49 2.93
CA TYR A 45 -4.86 -15.89 2.43
C TYR A 45 -4.81 -15.94 0.89
N CYS A 46 -4.33 -14.84 0.26
CA CYS A 46 -4.52 -14.67 -1.18
C CYS A 46 -3.30 -14.95 -2.05
N PHE A 47 -2.10 -15.19 -1.48
CA PHE A 47 -0.85 -15.28 -2.25
C PHE A 47 -0.15 -16.64 -2.19
N PHE A 48 -0.88 -17.73 -2.00
CA PHE A 48 -0.26 -19.07 -1.94
C PHE A 48 0.43 -19.42 -3.26
N GLU A 49 -0.24 -19.20 -4.38
CA GLU A 49 0.33 -19.52 -5.70
C GLU A 49 1.40 -18.53 -6.12
N ASP A 50 1.17 -17.21 -5.92
CA ASP A 50 2.15 -16.19 -6.26
C ASP A 50 3.49 -16.36 -5.52
N LYS A 51 3.46 -16.99 -4.33
CA LYS A 51 4.64 -17.26 -3.49
C LYS A 51 5.12 -18.73 -3.55
N ASP A 52 4.47 -19.56 -4.35
CA ASP A 52 4.77 -21.02 -4.48
C ASP A 52 4.81 -21.72 -3.11
N LEU A 53 3.74 -21.53 -2.30
CA LEU A 53 3.66 -22.06 -0.93
C LEU A 53 2.72 -23.26 -0.84
N ASP A 54 3.24 -24.39 -0.34
CA ASP A 54 2.43 -25.53 0.08
C ASP A 54 2.02 -25.38 1.55
N TRP A 55 0.86 -24.76 1.76
CA TRP A 55 0.35 -24.51 3.11
C TRP A 55 0.02 -25.78 3.87
N GLN A 56 -0.36 -26.86 3.20
CA GLN A 56 -0.65 -28.14 3.84
C GLN A 56 0.63 -28.79 4.39
N GLU A 57 1.72 -28.76 3.62
CA GLU A 57 3.02 -29.27 4.10
C GLU A 57 3.57 -28.40 5.24
N ILE A 58 3.44 -27.06 5.15
CA ILE A 58 3.84 -26.13 6.22
C ILE A 58 3.07 -26.45 7.50
N THR A 59 1.74 -26.49 7.44
CA THR A 59 0.89 -26.73 8.62
C THR A 59 1.14 -28.10 9.23
N LYS A 60 1.32 -29.13 8.41
CA LYS A 60 1.67 -30.48 8.87
C LYS A 60 3.01 -30.52 9.63
N ALA A 61 4.03 -29.83 9.10
CA ALA A 61 5.34 -29.76 9.73
C ALA A 61 5.30 -29.03 11.10
N TYR A 62 4.54 -27.93 11.19
CA TYR A 62 4.40 -27.18 12.44
C TYR A 62 3.49 -27.89 13.44
N ARG A 63 2.41 -28.52 13.00
CA ARG A 63 1.53 -29.32 13.86
C ARG A 63 2.24 -30.48 14.54
N ALA A 64 3.20 -31.10 13.86
CA ALA A 64 4.02 -32.18 14.41
C ALA A 64 4.97 -31.73 15.54
N LYS A 65 5.19 -30.43 15.71
CA LYS A 65 6.00 -29.86 16.82
C LYS A 65 5.18 -29.68 18.11
N ILE A 66 3.86 -29.86 18.07
CA ILE A 66 2.98 -29.76 19.24
C ILE A 66 3.06 -31.08 20.02
N ASP A 67 3.35 -31.00 21.32
CA ASP A 67 3.43 -32.13 22.23
C ASP A 67 2.69 -31.88 23.55
N SER A 68 2.88 -32.78 24.55
CA SER A 68 2.23 -32.66 25.85
C SER A 68 2.72 -31.48 26.71
N GLU A 69 3.89 -30.95 26.42
CA GLU A 69 4.51 -29.83 27.14
C GLU A 69 4.17 -28.46 26.52
N THR A 70 3.51 -28.48 25.35
CA THR A 70 3.12 -27.25 24.63
C THR A 70 2.03 -26.51 25.40
N ASP A 71 2.36 -25.37 25.99
CA ASP A 71 1.42 -24.43 26.60
C ASP A 71 0.95 -23.34 25.59
N MET A 72 0.06 -22.44 26.04
CA MET A 72 -0.48 -21.38 25.17
C MET A 72 0.59 -20.36 24.71
N ILE A 73 1.62 -20.13 25.52
CA ILE A 73 2.71 -19.21 25.15
C ILE A 73 3.57 -19.86 24.07
N SER A 74 3.96 -21.12 24.27
CA SER A 74 4.71 -21.91 23.30
C SER A 74 3.92 -22.05 21.98
N LEU A 75 2.61 -22.29 22.06
CA LEU A 75 1.73 -22.31 20.90
C LEU A 75 1.75 -20.99 20.12
N TYR A 76 1.69 -19.84 20.83
CA TYR A 76 1.74 -18.53 20.18
C TYR A 76 3.01 -18.37 19.32
N PHE A 77 4.18 -18.68 19.89
CA PHE A 77 5.44 -18.57 19.15
C PHE A 77 5.54 -19.58 18.01
N LEU A 78 5.01 -20.79 18.19
CA LEU A 78 4.94 -21.80 17.13
C LEU A 78 4.06 -21.30 15.96
N CYS A 79 2.88 -20.76 16.27
CA CYS A 79 1.98 -20.17 15.28
C CYS A 79 2.61 -18.95 14.58
N ALA A 80 3.30 -18.08 15.32
CA ALA A 80 4.00 -16.94 14.75
C ALA A 80 5.08 -17.37 13.75
N GLN A 81 5.89 -18.37 14.11
CA GLN A 81 6.90 -18.93 13.20
C GLN A 81 6.27 -19.60 11.95
N MET A 82 5.13 -20.28 12.11
CA MET A 82 4.41 -20.84 10.97
C MET A 82 3.92 -19.73 10.01
N LEU A 83 3.42 -18.61 10.55
CA LEU A 83 2.98 -17.48 9.75
C LEU A 83 4.14 -16.76 9.03
N ASP A 84 5.36 -16.77 9.60
CA ASP A 84 6.55 -16.20 8.97
C ASP A 84 6.93 -16.92 7.66
N GLU A 85 6.52 -18.18 7.46
CA GLU A 85 6.71 -18.90 6.19
C GLU A 85 5.97 -18.25 5.02
N LEU A 86 4.91 -17.45 5.30
CA LEU A 86 4.19 -16.69 4.28
C LEU A 86 4.98 -15.50 3.74
N LYS A 87 6.04 -15.08 4.42
CA LYS A 87 6.91 -13.95 4.04
C LYS A 87 6.13 -12.70 3.65
N ASP A 88 5.15 -12.33 4.46
CA ASP A 88 4.20 -11.26 4.19
C ASP A 88 4.14 -10.27 5.35
N GLY A 89 4.47 -9.00 5.09
CA GLY A 89 4.48 -7.93 6.08
C GLY A 89 3.08 -7.58 6.64
N HIS A 90 2.01 -7.97 5.95
CA HIS A 90 0.64 -7.80 6.43
C HIS A 90 0.19 -8.93 7.37
N VAL A 91 0.92 -10.05 7.45
CA VAL A 91 0.55 -11.18 8.31
C VAL A 91 1.07 -10.95 9.73
N ASN A 92 0.13 -10.87 10.67
CA ASN A 92 0.42 -10.63 12.07
C ASN A 92 -0.47 -11.50 12.96
N LEU A 93 0.09 -12.10 14.00
CA LEU A 93 -0.65 -12.74 15.07
C LEU A 93 -0.58 -11.87 16.31
N SER A 94 -1.74 -11.42 16.82
CA SER A 94 -1.83 -10.55 17.98
C SER A 94 -2.47 -11.28 19.16
N SER A 95 -1.85 -11.16 20.32
CA SER A 95 -2.33 -11.66 21.61
C SER A 95 -2.31 -10.54 22.64
N ARG A 96 -2.70 -10.85 23.88
CA ARG A 96 -2.61 -9.87 25.00
C ARG A 96 -1.17 -9.52 25.40
N PHE A 97 -0.20 -10.36 25.04
CA PHE A 97 1.18 -10.21 25.49
C PHE A 97 2.18 -9.97 24.35
N SER A 98 1.82 -10.20 23.09
CA SER A 98 2.72 -10.00 21.95
C SER A 98 1.95 -9.84 20.63
N THR A 99 2.61 -9.20 19.67
CA THR A 99 2.22 -9.21 18.25
C THR A 99 3.42 -9.62 17.41
N SER A 100 3.23 -10.62 16.52
CA SER A 100 4.26 -11.07 15.59
C SER A 100 4.32 -10.19 14.35
N TYR A 101 5.51 -10.07 13.77
CA TYR A 101 5.75 -9.32 12.54
C TYR A 101 6.84 -10.01 11.72
N TYR A 102 6.54 -10.37 10.49
CA TYR A 102 7.57 -10.70 9.52
C TYR A 102 8.24 -9.41 9.04
N ARG A 103 9.53 -9.22 9.33
CA ARG A 103 10.26 -7.96 9.07
C ARG A 103 11.24 -8.04 7.91
N ASN A 104 11.62 -9.24 7.48
CA ASN A 104 12.67 -9.44 6.49
C ASN A 104 12.35 -8.84 5.11
N TRP A 105 11.08 -8.50 4.86
CA TRP A 105 10.69 -7.84 3.62
C TRP A 105 11.35 -6.45 3.43
N TRP A 106 11.81 -5.82 4.53
CA TRP A 106 12.52 -4.54 4.50
C TRP A 106 13.87 -4.60 5.23
N SER A 107 14.00 -5.31 6.35
CA SER A 107 15.23 -5.31 7.17
C SER A 107 16.44 -5.92 6.48
N ASP A 108 16.22 -6.79 5.49
CA ASP A 108 17.29 -7.45 4.73
C ASP A 108 17.77 -6.61 3.52
N TYR A 109 17.28 -5.37 3.38
CA TYR A 109 17.56 -4.48 2.26
C TYR A 109 18.20 -3.16 2.72
N PRO A 110 18.93 -2.45 1.83
CA PRO A 110 19.40 -1.09 2.11
C PRO A 110 18.24 -0.16 2.49
N GLN A 111 18.47 0.74 3.44
CA GLN A 111 17.41 1.65 3.90
C GLN A 111 17.27 2.88 3.01
N ASP A 112 18.36 3.34 2.40
CA ASP A 112 18.40 4.39 1.37
C ASP A 112 17.78 5.75 1.78
N PHE A 113 17.60 6.00 3.07
CA PHE A 113 17.00 7.24 3.57
C PHE A 113 17.40 7.52 5.02
N ASP A 114 17.69 8.78 5.31
CA ASP A 114 17.87 9.31 6.66
C ASP A 114 17.19 10.68 6.77
N LEU A 115 16.20 10.76 7.65
CA LEU A 115 15.42 11.99 7.84
C LEU A 115 16.28 13.17 8.33
N ARG A 116 17.34 12.93 9.13
CA ARG A 116 18.20 13.99 9.63
C ARG A 116 19.05 14.57 8.50
N THR A 117 19.52 13.73 7.60
CA THR A 117 20.23 14.17 6.39
C THR A 117 19.34 15.07 5.56
N LEU A 118 18.09 14.66 5.31
CA LEU A 118 17.09 15.49 4.62
C LEU A 118 16.89 16.83 5.34
N GLU A 119 16.59 16.82 6.63
CA GLU A 119 16.27 18.03 7.42
C GLU A 119 17.45 18.99 7.50
N GLN A 120 18.66 18.48 7.67
CA GLN A 120 19.86 19.29 7.88
C GLN A 120 20.43 19.84 6.59
N TYR A 121 20.58 19.02 5.55
CA TYR A 121 21.37 19.37 4.37
C TYR A 121 20.54 19.83 3.17
N TYR A 122 19.28 19.41 3.07
CA TYR A 122 18.40 19.79 1.96
C TYR A 122 17.30 20.78 2.40
N LEU A 123 16.72 20.57 3.55
CA LEU A 123 15.72 21.47 4.09
C LEU A 123 16.31 22.60 4.95
N GLU A 124 17.56 22.47 5.43
CA GLU A 124 18.30 23.49 6.22
C GLU A 124 17.51 23.92 7.48
N PHE A 125 16.76 23.00 8.10
CA PHE A 125 15.84 23.24 9.21
C PHE A 125 14.80 24.34 8.92
N ASN A 126 14.48 24.58 7.65
CA ASN A 126 13.55 25.61 7.19
C ASN A 126 12.57 25.05 6.16
N TRP A 127 11.44 24.59 6.63
CA TRP A 127 10.36 24.02 5.81
C TRP A 127 8.98 24.40 6.34
N LEU A 128 7.94 24.16 5.55
CA LEU A 128 6.55 24.24 5.94
C LEU A 128 5.96 22.85 6.19
N THR A 129 4.93 22.76 7.03
CA THR A 129 4.21 21.51 7.30
C THR A 129 2.70 21.74 7.26
N THR A 130 1.99 20.90 6.50
CA THR A 130 0.52 20.89 6.44
C THR A 130 0.04 19.45 6.34
N SER A 131 -0.90 19.06 7.20
CA SER A 131 -1.44 17.69 7.26
C SER A 131 -0.36 16.59 7.39
N GLY A 132 0.74 16.88 8.08
CA GLY A 132 1.87 15.96 8.23
C GLY A 132 2.77 15.82 6.99
N ILE A 133 2.52 16.60 5.94
CA ILE A 133 3.41 16.72 4.78
C ILE A 133 4.41 17.84 5.05
N ILE A 134 5.69 17.56 4.94
CA ILE A 134 6.77 18.53 4.95
C ILE A 134 6.98 18.99 3.52
N TYR A 135 7.11 20.30 3.27
CA TYR A 135 7.33 20.81 1.91
C TYR A 135 8.15 22.09 1.90
N LYS A 136 8.90 22.27 0.81
CA LYS A 136 9.78 23.41 0.57
C LYS A 136 10.04 23.54 -0.93
N GLN A 137 10.29 24.75 -1.42
CA GLN A 137 10.95 24.93 -2.70
C GLN A 137 12.47 24.83 -2.47
N LEU A 138 13.10 23.81 -3.05
CA LEU A 138 14.54 23.59 -3.00
C LEU A 138 15.28 24.54 -3.93
N PRO A 139 16.63 24.71 -3.76
CA PRO A 139 17.44 25.45 -4.71
C PRO A 139 17.26 24.99 -6.15
N GLY A 140 17.30 25.91 -7.10
CA GLY A 140 17.00 25.61 -8.51
C GLY A 140 15.52 25.56 -8.86
N GLU A 141 14.67 26.08 -7.99
CA GLU A 141 13.20 26.17 -8.22
C GLU A 141 12.54 24.78 -8.37
N ILE A 142 12.95 23.84 -7.52
CA ILE A 142 12.38 22.48 -7.46
C ILE A 142 11.39 22.39 -6.32
N ALA A 143 10.13 22.02 -6.62
CA ALA A 143 9.14 21.71 -5.60
C ALA A 143 9.47 20.38 -4.92
N TYR A 144 9.45 20.37 -3.60
CA TYR A 144 9.66 19.15 -2.81
C TYR A 144 8.58 19.00 -1.76
N MET A 145 8.03 17.77 -1.65
CA MET A 145 7.14 17.37 -0.56
C MET A 145 7.50 15.98 -0.06
N TYR A 146 7.66 15.85 1.27
CA TYR A 146 7.84 14.57 1.95
C TYR A 146 6.55 14.17 2.66
N TYR A 147 5.99 13.02 2.28
CA TYR A 147 4.77 12.47 2.88
C TYR A 147 5.09 11.15 3.60
N PRO A 148 5.31 11.20 4.94
CA PRO A 148 5.87 10.07 5.69
C PRO A 148 4.89 8.92 5.91
N SER A 149 3.58 9.14 5.78
CA SER A 149 2.60 8.08 6.01
C SER A 149 1.24 8.40 5.39
N PHE A 150 0.69 7.45 4.64
CA PHE A 150 -0.70 7.51 4.18
C PHE A 150 -1.74 7.35 5.30
N SER A 151 -1.31 7.14 6.56
CA SER A 151 -2.19 7.22 7.72
C SER A 151 -2.49 8.67 8.13
N ASN A 152 -1.65 9.65 7.74
CA ASN A 152 -1.90 11.06 7.96
C ASN A 152 -2.98 11.53 6.99
N PRO A 153 -4.13 12.01 7.46
CA PRO A 153 -5.19 12.46 6.58
C PRO A 153 -4.79 13.72 5.82
N ILE A 154 -5.03 13.74 4.52
CA ILE A 154 -4.86 14.94 3.68
C ILE A 154 -6.21 15.40 3.18
N SER A 155 -6.44 16.73 3.25
CA SER A 155 -7.63 17.36 2.69
C SER A 155 -7.33 18.05 1.37
N GLU A 156 -8.37 18.25 0.57
CA GLU A 156 -8.30 19.05 -0.66
C GLU A 156 -7.73 20.45 -0.39
N THR A 157 -8.18 21.12 0.68
CA THR A 157 -7.68 22.45 1.05
C THR A 157 -6.21 22.45 1.44
N SER A 158 -5.75 21.39 2.14
CA SER A 158 -4.33 21.25 2.48
C SER A 158 -3.46 21.14 1.23
N LEU A 159 -3.91 20.35 0.24
CA LEU A 159 -3.20 20.22 -1.03
C LEU A 159 -3.22 21.50 -1.85
N ASP A 160 -4.35 22.23 -1.89
CA ASP A 160 -4.38 23.55 -2.54
C ASP A 160 -3.32 24.48 -1.95
N TYR A 161 -3.22 24.52 -0.62
CA TYR A 161 -2.24 25.37 0.04
C TYR A 161 -0.79 24.97 -0.29
N ILE A 162 -0.48 23.67 -0.24
CA ILE A 162 0.85 23.14 -0.57
C ILE A 162 1.20 23.45 -2.03
N LEU A 163 0.32 23.07 -2.95
CA LEU A 163 0.56 23.24 -4.38
C LEU A 163 0.61 24.71 -4.80
N ALA A 164 -0.17 25.62 -4.17
CA ALA A 164 -0.08 27.06 -4.41
C ALA A 164 1.31 27.61 -4.06
N ILE A 165 1.90 27.18 -2.94
CA ILE A 165 3.24 27.62 -2.53
C ILE A 165 4.32 27.08 -3.46
N LEU A 166 4.14 25.85 -3.93
CA LEU A 166 5.11 25.15 -4.78
C LEU A 166 4.91 25.41 -6.28
N TYR A 167 3.87 26.13 -6.67
CA TYR A 167 3.41 26.24 -8.07
C TYR A 167 4.51 26.71 -9.04
N ASN A 168 5.31 27.70 -8.62
CA ASN A 168 6.33 28.29 -9.48
C ASN A 168 7.64 27.49 -9.42
N SER A 169 7.59 26.22 -9.81
CA SER A 169 8.72 25.30 -9.79
C SER A 169 8.83 24.51 -11.09
N ARG A 170 10.04 24.04 -11.40
CA ARG A 170 10.38 23.31 -12.63
C ARG A 170 9.84 21.88 -12.66
N GLY A 171 9.52 21.33 -11.51
CA GLY A 171 8.96 20.00 -11.32
C GLY A 171 8.71 19.74 -9.85
N LEU A 172 8.00 18.65 -9.55
CA LEU A 172 7.63 18.24 -8.20
C LEU A 172 8.31 16.94 -7.82
N ILE A 173 9.02 16.93 -6.71
CA ILE A 173 9.50 15.72 -6.05
C ILE A 173 8.51 15.35 -4.93
N ILE A 174 7.94 14.16 -5.01
CA ILE A 174 7.10 13.57 -3.97
C ILE A 174 7.92 12.45 -3.31
N ASP A 175 8.46 12.74 -2.13
CA ASP A 175 9.25 11.78 -1.37
C ASP A 175 8.33 10.98 -0.44
N ILE A 176 8.26 9.68 -0.67
CA ILE A 176 7.52 8.74 0.17
C ILE A 176 8.43 7.65 0.75
N ARG A 177 9.73 7.88 0.77
CA ARG A 177 10.65 6.93 1.41
C ARG A 177 10.27 6.76 2.88
N ASP A 178 10.39 5.53 3.39
CA ASP A 178 9.95 5.11 4.73
C ASP A 178 8.44 5.24 5.00
N ASN A 179 7.62 5.45 3.95
CA ASN A 179 6.17 5.44 4.08
C ASN A 179 5.62 4.00 4.08
N GLY A 180 5.30 3.48 5.25
CA GLY A 180 4.75 2.12 5.43
C GLY A 180 3.29 1.95 4.98
N GLY A 181 2.70 2.96 4.33
CA GLY A 181 1.33 2.91 3.85
C GLY A 181 0.31 3.59 4.76
N GLY A 182 -0.92 3.10 4.75
CA GLY A 182 -2.05 3.66 5.49
C GLY A 182 -3.38 3.56 4.73
N THR A 183 -4.09 4.67 4.58
CA THR A 183 -5.45 4.71 4.04
C THR A 183 -5.45 4.93 2.52
N LEU A 184 -6.08 4.04 1.77
CA LEU A 184 -6.19 4.15 0.30
C LEU A 184 -6.92 5.42 -0.17
N THR A 185 -7.87 5.95 0.61
CA THR A 185 -8.57 7.20 0.26
C THR A 185 -7.65 8.40 0.15
N ASN A 186 -6.53 8.43 0.91
CA ASN A 186 -5.53 9.49 0.78
C ASN A 186 -4.79 9.42 -0.57
N ILE A 187 -4.67 8.22 -1.16
CA ILE A 187 -4.14 8.07 -2.52
C ILE A 187 -5.05 8.77 -3.53
N ASN A 188 -6.37 8.55 -3.45
CA ASN A 188 -7.34 9.17 -4.36
C ASN A 188 -7.24 10.70 -4.31
N THR A 189 -7.19 11.27 -3.09
CA THR A 189 -7.07 12.72 -2.89
C THR A 189 -5.77 13.27 -3.49
N LEU A 190 -4.65 12.56 -3.35
CA LEU A 190 -3.36 13.00 -3.86
C LEU A 190 -3.26 12.82 -5.38
N VAL A 191 -3.59 11.63 -5.91
CA VAL A 191 -3.56 11.33 -7.35
C VAL A 191 -4.47 12.26 -8.14
N GLY A 192 -5.64 12.61 -7.57
CA GLY A 192 -6.59 13.51 -8.18
C GLY A 192 -6.01 14.89 -8.58
N ARG A 193 -4.85 15.28 -8.00
CA ARG A 193 -4.14 16.53 -8.32
C ARG A 193 -3.26 16.44 -9.56
N PHE A 194 -3.03 15.23 -10.07
CA PHE A 194 -2.09 14.95 -11.15
C PHE A 194 -2.74 14.41 -12.43
N ILE A 195 -4.05 14.18 -12.41
CA ILE A 195 -4.81 13.63 -13.53
C ILE A 195 -5.89 14.61 -13.99
N LYS A 196 -6.12 14.69 -15.32
CA LYS A 196 -7.11 15.58 -15.93
C LYS A 196 -8.44 14.89 -16.23
N GLU A 197 -8.44 13.57 -16.25
CA GLU A 197 -9.60 12.72 -16.49
C GLU A 197 -9.57 11.49 -15.60
N LYS A 198 -10.68 10.82 -15.45
CA LYS A 198 -10.80 9.59 -14.70
C LYS A 198 -9.91 8.51 -15.28
N ILE A 199 -9.15 7.83 -14.43
CA ILE A 199 -8.27 6.71 -14.80
C ILE A 199 -8.58 5.45 -14.01
N THR A 200 -8.28 4.30 -14.58
CA THR A 200 -8.15 3.04 -13.83
C THR A 200 -6.67 2.89 -13.43
N GLY A 201 -6.38 3.01 -12.14
CA GLY A 201 -5.01 2.92 -11.64
C GLY A 201 -4.57 1.49 -11.29
N GLY A 202 -5.48 0.54 -11.31
CA GLY A 202 -5.24 -0.87 -10.99
C GLY A 202 -6.53 -1.63 -10.78
N TYR A 203 -6.43 -2.82 -10.20
CA TYR A 203 -7.58 -3.67 -9.92
C TYR A 203 -7.46 -4.32 -8.54
N ILE A 204 -8.60 -4.75 -7.99
CA ILE A 204 -8.67 -5.56 -6.78
C ILE A 204 -9.52 -6.79 -7.03
N MET A 205 -9.14 -7.94 -6.48
CA MET A 205 -9.95 -9.15 -6.51
C MET A 205 -10.40 -9.52 -5.10
N HIS A 206 -11.56 -10.17 -5.01
CA HIS A 206 -12.12 -10.62 -3.74
C HIS A 206 -12.27 -12.13 -3.72
N LYS A 207 -12.03 -12.76 -2.56
CA LYS A 207 -12.33 -14.18 -2.37
C LYS A 207 -13.80 -14.46 -2.61
N THR A 208 -14.10 -15.51 -3.38
CA THR A 208 -15.45 -16.00 -3.69
C THR A 208 -15.74 -17.38 -3.10
N GLY A 209 -14.71 -18.06 -2.59
CA GLY A 209 -14.77 -19.37 -1.98
C GLY A 209 -13.52 -19.70 -1.18
N PRO A 210 -13.44 -20.90 -0.57
CA PRO A 210 -12.32 -21.33 0.28
C PRO A 210 -11.10 -21.82 -0.50
N GLY A 211 -11.21 -22.11 -1.78
CA GLY A 211 -10.08 -22.56 -2.61
C GLY A 211 -9.06 -21.46 -2.83
N HIS A 212 -7.79 -21.80 -2.97
CA HIS A 212 -6.70 -20.83 -3.08
C HIS A 212 -6.91 -19.86 -4.25
N ASN A 213 -7.53 -20.32 -5.35
CA ASN A 213 -7.79 -19.54 -6.58
C ASN A 213 -9.25 -19.07 -6.73
N ASP A 214 -10.06 -19.21 -5.69
CA ASP A 214 -11.44 -18.76 -5.72
C ASP A 214 -11.50 -17.24 -5.58
N PHE A 215 -11.26 -16.51 -6.68
CA PHE A 215 -11.35 -15.06 -6.75
C PHE A 215 -12.43 -14.59 -7.72
N SER A 216 -12.91 -13.38 -7.48
CA SER A 216 -13.75 -12.65 -8.43
C SER A 216 -12.97 -12.26 -9.68
N GLU A 217 -13.67 -11.85 -10.75
CA GLU A 217 -13.05 -11.03 -11.78
C GLU A 217 -12.44 -9.77 -11.14
N PRO A 218 -11.36 -9.20 -11.73
CA PRO A 218 -10.73 -7.99 -11.23
C PRO A 218 -11.68 -6.77 -11.29
N TYR A 219 -11.92 -6.12 -10.15
CA TYR A 219 -12.68 -4.87 -10.06
C TYR A 219 -11.75 -3.67 -10.26
N PRO A 220 -12.07 -2.71 -11.15
CA PRO A 220 -11.23 -1.55 -11.39
C PRO A 220 -11.17 -0.64 -10.14
N MET A 221 -9.97 -0.22 -9.80
CA MET A 221 -9.70 0.84 -8.84
C MET A 221 -9.58 2.16 -9.61
N GLU A 222 -10.62 2.96 -9.52
CA GLU A 222 -10.76 4.20 -10.30
C GLU A 222 -10.34 5.41 -9.49
N TYR A 223 -9.70 6.36 -10.16
CA TYR A 223 -9.24 7.63 -9.61
C TYR A 223 -9.84 8.77 -10.41
N GLU A 224 -10.46 9.72 -9.72
CA GLU A 224 -11.10 10.89 -10.33
C GLU A 224 -10.20 12.12 -10.16
N PRO A 225 -10.18 13.05 -11.15
CA PRO A 225 -9.54 14.35 -10.96
C PRO A 225 -10.12 15.10 -9.77
N ALA A 226 -9.33 15.95 -9.15
CA ALA A 226 -9.85 16.85 -8.13
C ALA A 226 -10.96 17.76 -8.72
N GLN A 227 -11.88 18.19 -7.85
CA GLN A 227 -13.02 19.01 -8.27
C GLN A 227 -12.57 20.32 -8.95
N GLN A 228 -13.39 20.82 -9.87
CA GLN A 228 -13.13 22.08 -10.55
C GLN A 228 -12.85 23.21 -9.55
N GLY A 229 -11.83 24.01 -9.85
CA GLY A 229 -11.38 25.12 -9.00
C GLY A 229 -10.30 24.72 -7.98
N ARG A 230 -9.92 23.44 -7.91
CA ARG A 230 -8.77 22.98 -7.13
C ARG A 230 -7.47 23.22 -7.90
N ILE A 231 -6.38 23.42 -7.18
CA ILE A 231 -5.05 23.57 -7.77
C ILE A 231 -4.55 22.20 -8.24
N MET A 232 -4.27 22.12 -9.55
CA MET A 232 -3.72 20.93 -10.20
C MET A 232 -2.21 21.11 -10.42
N TRP A 233 -1.49 20.01 -10.52
CA TRP A 233 -0.08 20.02 -10.93
C TRP A 233 0.05 19.39 -12.31
N GLU A 234 0.60 20.15 -13.26
CA GLU A 234 0.73 19.72 -14.67
C GLU A 234 2.16 19.45 -15.10
N GLY A 235 3.15 19.86 -14.31
CA GLY A 235 4.57 19.66 -14.59
C GLY A 235 5.04 18.21 -14.34
N ASP A 236 6.32 17.97 -14.62
CA ASP A 236 6.96 16.70 -14.35
C ASP A 236 6.95 16.39 -12.84
N ILE A 237 6.79 15.11 -12.51
CA ILE A 237 6.74 14.60 -11.15
C ILE A 237 7.77 13.49 -11.00
N ILE A 238 8.52 13.53 -9.92
CA ILE A 238 9.39 12.43 -9.49
C ILE A 238 8.89 11.91 -8.14
N VAL A 239 8.63 10.61 -8.07
CA VAL A 239 8.28 9.95 -6.80
C VAL A 239 9.52 9.21 -6.29
N LEU A 240 10.00 9.58 -5.09
CA LEU A 240 11.14 8.91 -4.46
C LEU A 240 10.66 7.72 -3.64
N THR A 241 11.32 6.59 -3.85
CA THR A 241 10.96 5.32 -3.22
C THR A 241 12.18 4.62 -2.61
N ASN A 242 11.91 3.85 -1.57
CA ASN A 242 12.84 2.88 -1.02
C ASN A 242 12.10 1.60 -0.61
N ARG A 243 12.82 0.61 -0.09
CA ARG A 243 12.26 -0.68 0.31
C ARG A 243 11.18 -0.56 1.38
N SER A 244 11.20 0.47 2.21
CA SER A 244 10.20 0.71 3.26
C SER A 244 8.87 1.31 2.73
N CYS A 245 8.78 1.68 1.44
CA CYS A 245 7.50 2.04 0.81
C CYS A 245 6.62 0.79 0.69
N PHE A 246 5.57 0.70 1.51
CA PHE A 246 4.79 -0.54 1.66
C PHE A 246 3.28 -0.29 1.62
N SER A 247 2.48 -1.30 1.28
CA SER A 247 1.01 -1.25 1.36
C SER A 247 0.41 -0.09 0.53
N ALA A 248 -0.31 0.85 1.13
CA ALA A 248 -0.88 2.00 0.41
C ALA A 248 0.18 2.84 -0.31
N ALA A 249 1.42 2.96 0.22
CA ALA A 249 2.51 3.65 -0.47
C ALA A 249 2.94 2.89 -1.74
N ASN A 250 3.02 1.57 -1.68
CA ASN A 250 3.29 0.74 -2.86
C ASN A 250 2.17 0.87 -3.92
N ASN A 251 0.90 0.89 -3.48
CA ASN A 251 -0.23 1.12 -4.40
C ASN A 251 -0.16 2.52 -5.05
N PHE A 252 0.16 3.56 -4.27
CA PHE A 252 0.37 4.91 -4.80
C PHE A 252 1.44 4.92 -5.90
N VAL A 253 2.58 4.25 -5.69
CA VAL A 253 3.65 4.13 -6.69
C VAL A 253 3.15 3.41 -7.94
N ALA A 254 2.39 2.32 -7.79
CA ALA A 254 1.82 1.58 -8.92
C ALA A 254 0.91 2.46 -9.79
N VAL A 255 0.08 3.30 -9.16
CA VAL A 255 -0.80 4.25 -9.88
C VAL A 255 0.02 5.35 -10.55
N MET A 256 0.93 6.00 -9.81
CA MET A 256 1.72 7.13 -10.32
C MET A 256 2.63 6.73 -11.48
N LYS A 257 3.19 5.53 -11.45
CA LYS A 257 4.07 5.01 -12.52
C LYS A 257 3.40 4.94 -13.89
N ASN A 258 2.06 4.90 -13.95
CA ASN A 258 1.31 4.87 -15.21
C ASN A 258 1.06 6.28 -15.79
N LEU A 259 1.35 7.35 -15.05
CA LEU A 259 1.16 8.71 -15.53
C LEU A 259 2.35 9.13 -16.42
N PRO A 260 2.10 9.75 -17.59
CA PRO A 260 3.15 10.00 -18.59
C PRO A 260 4.23 11.00 -18.14
N ASN A 261 3.91 11.89 -17.21
CA ASN A 261 4.80 12.89 -16.66
C ASN A 261 5.41 12.49 -15.32
N VAL A 262 5.35 11.20 -14.95
CA VAL A 262 5.87 10.69 -13.67
C VAL A 262 7.06 9.76 -13.88
N ARG A 263 8.09 9.91 -13.07
CA ARG A 263 9.20 8.97 -12.93
C ARG A 263 9.34 8.52 -11.47
N ILE A 264 9.54 7.23 -11.29
CA ILE A 264 9.82 6.63 -9.98
C ILE A 264 11.35 6.52 -9.86
N VAL A 265 11.93 7.09 -8.83
CA VAL A 265 13.38 7.15 -8.59
C VAL A 265 13.70 6.56 -7.21
N GLY A 266 14.77 5.81 -7.13
CA GLY A 266 15.27 5.19 -5.91
C GLY A 266 15.28 3.68 -5.98
N ALA A 267 14.91 2.99 -4.90
CA ALA A 267 14.87 1.54 -4.84
C ALA A 267 13.47 0.98 -5.07
N LYS A 268 13.41 -0.30 -5.43
CA LYS A 268 12.16 -1.07 -5.49
C LYS A 268 11.41 -0.98 -4.18
N THR A 269 10.09 -0.74 -4.24
CA THR A 269 9.22 -0.69 -3.06
C THR A 269 9.11 -2.03 -2.33
N GLY A 270 8.59 -2.01 -1.12
CA GLY A 270 8.45 -3.20 -0.27
C GLY A 270 7.29 -4.12 -0.59
N GLY A 271 6.38 -3.70 -1.47
CA GLY A 271 5.21 -4.51 -1.80
C GLY A 271 4.04 -4.33 -0.83
N GLY A 272 3.44 -5.42 -0.40
CA GLY A 272 2.22 -5.41 0.41
C GLY A 272 0.98 -5.13 -0.44
N GLY A 273 0.85 -5.85 -1.55
CA GLY A 273 -0.24 -5.72 -2.52
C GLY A 273 -1.52 -6.46 -2.15
N GLY A 274 -1.64 -6.97 -0.92
CA GLY A 274 -2.84 -7.64 -0.43
C GLY A 274 -3.61 -6.77 0.55
N MET A 275 -4.90 -6.45 0.26
CA MET A 275 -5.71 -5.78 1.26
C MET A 275 -5.90 -6.69 2.47
N PRO A 276 -5.52 -6.27 3.68
CA PRO A 276 -5.54 -7.14 4.84
C PRO A 276 -6.92 -7.21 5.49
N PHE A 277 -7.23 -8.42 5.98
CA PHE A 277 -8.37 -8.69 6.84
C PHE A 277 -7.90 -9.26 8.18
N THR A 278 -8.80 -9.31 9.15
CA THR A 278 -8.51 -9.84 10.48
C THR A 278 -9.59 -10.84 10.87
N SER A 279 -9.16 -11.99 11.41
CA SER A 279 -10.04 -13.01 11.99
C SER A 279 -9.63 -13.29 13.43
N GLU A 280 -10.58 -13.78 14.23
CA GLU A 280 -10.36 -14.14 15.63
C GLU A 280 -10.25 -15.65 15.80
N MET A 281 -9.34 -16.10 16.68
CA MET A 281 -9.15 -17.49 17.07
C MET A 281 -9.92 -17.80 18.35
N PRO A 282 -10.26 -19.09 18.63
CA PRO A 282 -11.04 -19.48 19.83
C PRO A 282 -10.45 -19.00 21.15
N VAL A 283 -9.14 -18.81 21.25
CA VAL A 283 -8.44 -18.28 22.44
C VAL A 283 -8.55 -16.75 22.58
N GLY A 284 -9.15 -16.06 21.60
CA GLY A 284 -9.26 -14.59 21.56
C GLY A 284 -7.99 -13.92 21.03
N TRP A 285 -7.09 -14.64 20.36
CA TRP A 285 -6.04 -14.02 19.55
C TRP A 285 -6.61 -13.62 18.20
N SER A 286 -6.07 -12.56 17.60
CA SER A 286 -6.44 -12.15 16.25
C SER A 286 -5.29 -12.39 15.27
N VAL A 287 -5.62 -12.91 14.09
CA VAL A 287 -4.70 -13.03 12.97
C VAL A 287 -5.11 -12.07 11.87
N ARG A 288 -4.18 -11.22 11.43
CA ARG A 288 -4.30 -10.35 10.25
C ARG A 288 -3.56 -11.01 9.09
N PHE A 289 -4.10 -10.92 7.89
CA PHE A 289 -3.54 -11.55 6.69
C PHE A 289 -4.00 -10.81 5.43
N SER A 290 -3.23 -10.94 4.34
CA SER A 290 -3.59 -10.46 3.00
C SER A 290 -4.71 -11.33 2.42
N ALA A 291 -5.87 -10.73 2.10
CA ALA A 291 -7.06 -11.45 1.63
C ALA A 291 -7.50 -11.09 0.21
N CYS A 292 -7.24 -9.85 -0.25
CA CYS A 292 -7.68 -9.37 -1.56
C CYS A 292 -6.45 -8.90 -2.33
N PRO A 293 -6.00 -9.61 -3.39
CA PRO A 293 -4.89 -9.17 -4.22
C PRO A 293 -5.21 -7.86 -4.92
N ILE A 294 -4.24 -6.94 -4.92
CA ILE A 294 -4.27 -5.71 -5.69
C ILE A 294 -3.31 -5.89 -6.88
N LEU A 295 -3.79 -5.48 -8.05
CA LEU A 295 -3.06 -5.53 -9.31
C LEU A 295 -2.78 -4.12 -9.80
N ASP A 296 -1.69 -3.94 -10.54
CA ASP A 296 -1.44 -2.70 -11.29
C ASP A 296 -2.41 -2.53 -12.47
N ALA A 297 -2.28 -1.43 -13.22
CA ALA A 297 -3.11 -1.16 -14.38
C ALA A 297 -2.90 -2.15 -15.54
N GLN A 298 -1.81 -2.91 -15.53
CA GLN A 298 -1.49 -3.96 -16.49
C GLN A 298 -1.97 -5.35 -16.05
N GLY A 299 -2.53 -5.48 -14.84
CA GLY A 299 -3.02 -6.72 -14.27
C GLY A 299 -1.94 -7.55 -13.54
N ASN A 300 -0.78 -6.99 -13.24
CA ASN A 300 0.26 -7.68 -12.48
C ASN A 300 0.05 -7.50 -10.98
N VAL A 301 0.28 -8.55 -10.20
CA VAL A 301 0.24 -8.51 -8.73
C VAL A 301 1.33 -7.59 -8.19
N ILE A 302 0.96 -6.64 -7.32
CA ILE A 302 1.90 -5.66 -6.76
C ILE A 302 2.48 -6.06 -5.39
N GLU A 303 2.25 -7.29 -4.96
CA GLU A 303 2.76 -7.83 -3.67
C GLU A 303 4.29 -7.78 -3.56
N PHE A 304 4.99 -7.96 -4.66
CA PHE A 304 6.45 -8.03 -4.69
C PHE A 304 7.16 -6.68 -4.88
N GLY A 305 6.40 -5.58 -4.81
CA GLY A 305 6.91 -4.22 -4.96
C GLY A 305 6.95 -3.74 -6.42
N ILE A 306 7.10 -2.43 -6.56
CA ILE A 306 7.17 -1.72 -7.83
C ILE A 306 8.60 -1.28 -8.08
N ASP A 307 9.16 -1.66 -9.23
CA ASP A 307 10.49 -1.24 -9.65
C ASP A 307 10.51 0.25 -10.02
N PRO A 308 11.62 0.96 -9.82
CA PRO A 308 11.83 2.30 -10.35
C PRO A 308 11.62 2.37 -11.87
N SER A 309 11.48 3.58 -12.40
CA SER A 309 11.45 3.81 -13.85
C SER A 309 12.81 3.41 -14.48
N ASN A 310 12.80 3.05 -15.76
CA ASN A 310 14.03 2.63 -16.46
C ASN A 310 15.15 3.66 -16.31
N GLY A 311 16.30 3.23 -15.82
CA GLY A 311 17.46 4.07 -15.58
C GLY A 311 17.38 4.98 -14.34
N CYS A 312 16.36 4.76 -13.49
CA CYS A 312 16.12 5.54 -12.27
C CYS A 312 16.33 4.74 -10.98
N GLU A 313 16.86 3.53 -11.06
CA GLU A 313 17.29 2.80 -9.85
C GLU A 313 18.58 3.44 -9.30
N VAL A 314 18.47 3.96 -8.09
CA VAL A 314 19.55 4.68 -7.39
C VAL A 314 19.46 4.30 -5.91
N HIS A 315 20.60 4.21 -5.25
CA HIS A 315 20.72 3.95 -3.82
C HIS A 315 21.46 5.10 -3.13
N SER A 316 21.08 5.38 -1.89
CA SER A 316 21.78 6.32 -0.99
C SER A 316 22.47 5.51 0.11
N PRO A 317 23.76 5.16 -0.04
CA PRO A 317 24.47 4.40 0.98
C PRO A 317 24.51 5.11 2.33
N ALA A 318 24.45 4.34 3.42
CA ALA A 318 24.40 4.89 4.78
C ALA A 318 25.60 5.81 5.10
N GLU A 319 26.78 5.51 4.55
CA GLU A 319 27.99 6.31 4.69
C GLU A 319 27.82 7.69 4.03
N GLU A 320 27.26 7.75 2.82
CA GLU A 320 27.00 9.01 2.12
C GLU A 320 25.93 9.84 2.83
N LEU A 321 24.85 9.18 3.28
CA LEU A 321 23.82 9.84 4.08
C LEU A 321 24.41 10.45 5.36
N ALA A 322 25.29 9.74 6.07
CA ALA A 322 25.96 10.23 7.27
C ALA A 322 26.88 11.43 6.99
N GLU A 323 27.43 11.54 5.77
CA GLU A 323 28.22 12.67 5.28
C GLU A 323 27.35 13.83 4.76
N GLY A 324 26.03 13.67 4.74
CA GLY A 324 25.08 14.70 4.32
C GLY A 324 24.69 14.66 2.85
N ARG A 325 24.98 13.55 2.16
CA ARG A 325 24.65 13.36 0.75
C ARG A 325 23.54 12.32 0.57
N ASP A 326 22.47 12.70 -0.09
CA ASP A 326 21.37 11.83 -0.49
C ASP A 326 21.38 11.65 -2.01
N ALA A 327 22.02 10.58 -2.49
CA ALA A 327 22.20 10.33 -3.92
C ALA A 327 20.87 10.15 -4.67
N ILE A 328 19.83 9.64 -4.01
CA ILE A 328 18.49 9.51 -4.61
C ILE A 328 17.89 10.90 -4.84
N LEU A 329 17.93 11.77 -3.84
CA LEU A 329 17.38 13.12 -3.94
C LEU A 329 18.21 13.99 -4.92
N ASP A 330 19.53 13.89 -4.89
CA ASP A 330 20.41 14.58 -5.84
C ASP A 330 20.09 14.20 -7.28
N PHE A 331 19.92 12.89 -7.55
CA PHE A 331 19.55 12.40 -8.87
C PHE A 331 18.19 12.94 -9.33
N ALA A 332 17.21 13.00 -8.43
CA ALA A 332 15.89 13.56 -8.74
C ALA A 332 15.94 15.07 -9.07
N ILE A 333 16.73 15.83 -8.31
CA ILE A 333 16.95 17.26 -8.56
C ILE A 333 17.59 17.43 -9.94
N ASP A 334 18.61 16.64 -10.26
CA ASP A 334 19.30 16.69 -11.55
C ASP A 334 18.40 16.39 -12.74
N LEU A 335 17.41 15.52 -12.57
CA LEU A 335 16.43 15.22 -13.61
C LEU A 335 15.47 16.40 -13.92
N LEU A 336 15.27 17.31 -12.99
CA LEU A 336 14.29 18.41 -13.10
C LEU A 336 14.94 19.79 -13.34
N LYS A 337 16.23 19.97 -13.03
CA LYS A 337 16.91 21.28 -13.02
C LYS A 337 16.85 22.06 -14.34
N ASP A 338 16.77 21.33 -15.47
CA ASP A 338 16.77 21.92 -16.81
C ASP A 338 15.34 22.07 -17.39
N ASN A 339 14.30 21.67 -16.64
CA ASN A 339 12.91 21.85 -17.07
C ASN A 339 12.54 23.34 -17.11
N PRO A 340 11.67 23.78 -18.04
CA PRO A 340 11.19 25.15 -18.04
C PRO A 340 10.32 25.41 -16.79
N LEU A 341 10.31 26.67 -16.35
CA LEU A 341 9.32 27.12 -15.37
C LEU A 341 7.91 27.13 -16.00
N PRO A 342 6.85 26.88 -15.21
CA PRO A 342 5.50 27.00 -15.71
C PRO A 342 5.24 28.44 -16.20
N ILE A 343 4.53 28.58 -17.31
CA ILE A 343 4.11 29.87 -17.82
C ILE A 343 3.03 30.42 -16.86
N PRO A 344 3.22 31.59 -16.27
CA PRO A 344 2.17 32.21 -15.46
C PRO A 344 0.86 32.29 -16.25
N PRO A 345 -0.31 32.06 -15.66
CA PRO A 345 -1.57 32.32 -16.32
C PRO A 345 -1.58 33.78 -16.79
N GLU A 346 -1.93 34.00 -18.04
CA GLU A 346 -2.11 35.36 -18.55
C GLU A 346 -3.10 36.09 -17.62
N GLU A 347 -2.68 37.25 -17.06
CA GLU A 347 -3.61 38.12 -16.33
C GLU A 347 -4.70 38.45 -17.33
N GLU A 348 -5.93 38.00 -17.13
CA GLU A 348 -7.08 38.52 -17.87
C GLU A 348 -7.10 40.02 -17.60
N ASP A 349 -6.68 40.81 -18.60
CA ASP A 349 -6.78 42.26 -18.58
C ASP A 349 -8.24 42.61 -18.36
N GLY A 350 -8.60 42.77 -17.08
CA GLY A 350 -9.91 43.24 -16.70
C GLY A 350 -10.09 44.60 -17.36
N GLU A 351 -10.84 44.62 -18.47
CA GLU A 351 -11.37 45.85 -19.03
C GLU A 351 -12.00 46.65 -17.88
N ARG A 352 -11.25 47.62 -17.40
CA ARG A 352 -11.81 48.71 -16.59
C ARG A 352 -12.70 49.53 -17.54
N ASN A 353 -13.96 49.11 -17.69
CA ASN A 353 -14.98 49.98 -18.23
C ASN A 353 -15.13 51.18 -17.29
N ASN A 354 -14.65 52.32 -17.78
CA ASN A 354 -14.94 53.65 -17.24
C ASN A 354 -16.43 54.00 -17.45
#